data_a372b18cf7c1a1a8cc0815a3863673d5
#
_entry.id   a372b18cf7c1a1a8cc0815a3863673d5
#
_cell.length_a   1.000
_cell.length_b   1.000
_cell.length_c   1.000
_cell.angle_alpha   90.00
_cell.angle_beta   90.00
_cell.angle_gamma   90.00
#
_symmetry.space_group_name_H-M   'P 1'
#
loop_
_entity.id
_entity.type
_entity.pdbx_description
1 polymer ?
#
loop_
_entity_poly.entity_id
_entity_poly.type
_entity_poly.pdbx_seq_one_letter_code
_entity_poly.pdbx_strand_id
1 'polypeptide(L)'
;MVADTANAPRPSASSSKSVRFRIKRQDRPGEAARWEEFVVDVEPGANVISCLQQIARMSKTAEGQATTPVCYDSGCLEEVCGSCAMVINGKARPSCSALVEKMADASGTITLEPLSKFPVVRDLAVDRSRAFHNLERLKAWVPVDGTNHLGAGPKDTPQNQETRYTLSTCMTCACCLEACPQFNLEENADKWDTEFVGPHAISQARLFNMHPTGSTLAGERLDVLMAKGGVNDCGNAQNCVKVCPKEIPLTESIAAIGRAVTVHGVKKFFSGR
;
A
#
# COMPACT_ATOMS: atom_id res chain seq x y z
N MET A 1 -0.71 -52.30 -6.57
CA MET A 1 0.65 -51.91 -6.94
C MET A 1 0.72 -50.40 -6.88
N VAL A 2 1.26 -49.88 -5.81
CA VAL A 2 1.47 -48.42 -5.66
C VAL A 2 2.87 -48.15 -6.18
N ALA A 3 2.98 -47.38 -7.26
CA ALA A 3 4.28 -47.01 -7.85
C ALA A 3 5.05 -46.10 -6.91
N ASP A 4 6.26 -46.48 -6.61
CA ASP A 4 7.26 -45.78 -5.80
C ASP A 4 7.75 -44.53 -6.56
N THR A 5 7.30 -43.32 -6.18
CA THR A 5 7.72 -42.06 -6.77
C THR A 5 8.88 -41.37 -6.01
N ALA A 6 9.71 -42.15 -5.40
CA ALA A 6 10.92 -41.68 -4.75
C ALA A 6 12.11 -41.75 -5.73
N ASN A 7 12.37 -40.69 -6.47
CA ASN A 7 13.69 -40.19 -6.87
C ASN A 7 13.62 -39.24 -8.10
N ALA A 8 13.03 -38.07 -7.95
CA ALA A 8 13.34 -36.98 -8.89
C ALA A 8 14.71 -36.40 -8.47
N PRO A 9 15.69 -36.27 -9.37
CA PRO A 9 16.96 -35.63 -9.05
C PRO A 9 16.72 -34.19 -8.61
N ARG A 10 17.26 -33.82 -7.42
CA ARG A 10 17.30 -32.41 -7.02
C ARG A 10 18.04 -31.64 -8.11
N PRO A 11 17.50 -30.48 -8.55
CA PRO A 11 18.20 -29.64 -9.50
C PRO A 11 19.60 -29.32 -8.95
N SER A 12 20.59 -29.43 -9.80
CA SER A 12 22.00 -29.11 -9.51
C SER A 12 22.11 -27.73 -8.88
N ALA A 13 22.99 -27.57 -7.91
CA ALA A 13 23.28 -26.34 -7.18
C ALA A 13 23.40 -25.16 -8.15
N SER A 14 22.37 -24.31 -8.19
CA SER A 14 22.42 -23.03 -8.87
C SER A 14 23.44 -22.16 -8.12
N SER A 15 24.30 -21.46 -8.84
CA SER A 15 25.27 -20.55 -8.24
C SER A 15 24.55 -19.51 -7.39
N SER A 16 24.63 -19.67 -6.06
CA SER A 16 24.15 -18.66 -5.13
C SER A 16 24.93 -17.35 -5.36
N LYS A 17 24.21 -16.25 -5.47
CA LYS A 17 24.79 -14.91 -5.61
C LYS A 17 24.68 -14.20 -4.27
N SER A 18 25.79 -13.68 -3.75
CA SER A 18 25.77 -12.86 -2.54
C SER A 18 25.20 -11.47 -2.85
N VAL A 19 24.23 -11.02 -2.06
CA VAL A 19 23.59 -9.70 -2.16
C VAL A 19 23.73 -8.99 -0.82
N ARG A 20 24.04 -7.71 -0.85
CA ARG A 20 24.14 -6.85 0.31
C ARG A 20 22.82 -6.15 0.57
N PHE A 21 22.33 -6.22 1.81
CA PHE A 21 21.18 -5.46 2.29
C PHE A 21 21.66 -4.37 3.23
N ARG A 22 21.30 -3.12 2.95
CA ARG A 22 21.50 -1.98 3.83
C ARG A 22 20.15 -1.57 4.39
N ILE A 23 19.94 -1.81 5.69
CA ILE A 23 18.63 -1.69 6.33
C ILE A 23 18.65 -0.57 7.36
N LYS A 24 17.68 0.32 7.29
CA LYS A 24 17.47 1.36 8.29
C LYS A 24 16.77 0.76 9.50
N ARG A 25 17.45 0.79 10.64
CA ARG A 25 17.01 0.21 11.90
C ARG A 25 16.62 1.30 12.88
N GLN A 26 15.56 1.05 13.62
CA GLN A 26 15.09 1.89 14.72
C GLN A 26 14.38 1.02 15.74
N ASP A 27 14.87 0.97 16.99
CA ASP A 27 14.36 -0.01 17.96
C ASP A 27 13.02 0.40 18.56
N ARG A 28 12.74 1.71 18.68
CA ARG A 28 11.49 2.27 19.24
C ARG A 28 11.12 3.59 18.58
N PRO A 29 9.84 4.01 18.65
CA PRO A 29 9.42 5.34 18.23
C PRO A 29 10.27 6.44 18.90
N GLY A 30 10.70 7.44 18.13
CA GLY A 30 11.48 8.59 18.61
C GLY A 30 12.97 8.33 18.87
N GLU A 31 13.46 7.10 18.82
CA GLU A 31 14.90 6.82 18.89
C GLU A 31 15.62 7.15 17.58
N ALA A 32 16.92 7.40 17.68
CA ALA A 32 17.75 7.67 16.51
C ALA A 32 17.85 6.42 15.61
N ALA A 33 17.56 6.60 14.33
CA ALA A 33 17.74 5.53 13.36
C ALA A 33 19.23 5.31 13.03
N ARG A 34 19.60 4.06 12.78
CA ARG A 34 20.92 3.64 12.35
C ARG A 34 20.84 2.77 11.11
N TRP A 35 21.97 2.61 10.42
CA TRP A 35 22.08 1.68 9.31
C TRP A 35 22.81 0.42 9.74
N GLU A 36 22.28 -0.74 9.38
CA GLU A 36 22.95 -2.02 9.51
C GLU A 36 23.06 -2.69 8.14
N GLU A 37 24.17 -3.37 7.89
CA GLU A 37 24.40 -4.08 6.64
C GLU A 37 24.42 -5.59 6.87
N PHE A 38 23.88 -6.32 5.90
CA PHE A 38 23.80 -7.77 5.92
C PHE A 38 24.20 -8.32 4.55
N VAL A 39 24.89 -9.44 4.53
CA VAL A 39 25.23 -10.18 3.30
C VAL A 39 24.47 -11.49 3.32
N VAL A 40 23.72 -11.75 2.27
CA VAL A 40 22.84 -12.92 2.14
C VAL A 40 23.13 -13.63 0.84
N ASP A 41 23.32 -14.94 0.90
CA ASP A 41 23.42 -15.77 -0.29
C ASP A 41 21.99 -16.09 -0.79
N VAL A 42 21.70 -15.66 -1.99
CA VAL A 42 20.35 -15.74 -2.57
C VAL A 42 20.30 -16.75 -3.69
N GLU A 43 19.21 -17.50 -3.73
CA GLU A 43 18.86 -18.38 -4.84
C GLU A 43 18.07 -17.60 -5.90
N PRO A 44 18.07 -18.05 -7.15
CA PRO A 44 17.23 -17.47 -8.19
C PRO A 44 15.76 -17.43 -7.78
N GLY A 45 15.09 -16.29 -8.03
CA GLY A 45 13.69 -16.08 -7.65
C GLY A 45 13.46 -15.66 -6.19
N ALA A 46 14.51 -15.48 -5.38
CA ALA A 46 14.38 -14.98 -4.03
C ALA A 46 13.78 -13.56 -4.02
N ASN A 47 12.87 -13.30 -3.09
CA ASN A 47 12.30 -11.98 -2.83
C ASN A 47 12.87 -11.35 -1.56
N VAL A 48 12.59 -10.07 -1.33
CA VAL A 48 13.09 -9.34 -0.17
C VAL A 48 12.65 -9.99 1.15
N ILE A 49 11.41 -10.53 1.24
CA ILE A 49 10.92 -11.19 2.46
C ILE A 49 11.73 -12.45 2.78
N SER A 50 12.03 -13.29 1.78
CA SER A 50 12.84 -14.50 2.02
C SER A 50 14.23 -14.16 2.51
N CYS A 51 14.82 -13.07 2.04
CA CYS A 51 16.12 -12.58 2.52
C CYS A 51 16.02 -12.00 3.95
N LEU A 52 14.98 -11.26 4.29
CA LEU A 52 14.74 -10.79 5.66
C LEU A 52 14.59 -11.97 6.64
N GLN A 53 13.96 -13.08 6.23
CA GLN A 53 13.90 -14.29 7.02
C GLN A 53 15.28 -14.95 7.22
N GLN A 54 16.14 -14.92 6.20
CA GLN A 54 17.53 -15.42 6.32
C GLN A 54 18.33 -14.52 7.26
N ILE A 55 18.24 -13.19 7.13
CA ILE A 55 18.88 -12.21 8.04
C ILE A 55 18.47 -12.47 9.49
N ALA A 56 17.18 -12.73 9.74
CA ALA A 56 16.68 -13.04 11.07
C ALA A 56 17.30 -14.32 11.67
N ARG A 57 17.56 -15.33 10.83
CA ARG A 57 18.24 -16.58 11.27
C ARG A 57 19.72 -16.37 11.56
N MET A 58 20.40 -15.52 10.79
CA MET A 58 21.83 -15.25 10.96
C MET A 58 22.09 -14.45 12.24
N SER A 59 21.21 -13.52 12.60
CA SER A 59 21.31 -12.62 13.78
C SER A 59 22.66 -11.90 13.88
N LYS A 60 23.31 -11.61 12.75
CA LYS A 60 24.62 -10.96 12.66
C LYS A 60 24.67 -10.00 11.49
N THR A 61 25.34 -8.87 11.68
CA THR A 61 25.63 -7.90 10.61
C THR A 61 26.72 -8.43 9.66
N ALA A 62 26.97 -7.70 8.58
CA ALA A 62 28.06 -8.00 7.64
C ALA A 62 29.45 -7.98 8.30
N GLU A 63 29.64 -7.18 9.36
CA GLU A 63 30.87 -7.12 10.17
C GLU A 63 30.94 -8.21 11.25
N GLY A 64 29.94 -9.09 11.31
CA GLY A 64 29.87 -10.18 12.30
C GLY A 64 29.37 -9.79 13.70
N GLN A 65 28.89 -8.58 13.88
CA GLN A 65 28.31 -8.11 15.13
C GLN A 65 26.95 -8.77 15.36
N ALA A 66 26.66 -9.18 16.59
CA ALA A 66 25.35 -9.71 16.95
C ALA A 66 24.29 -8.59 16.89
N THR A 67 23.14 -8.88 16.29
CA THR A 67 22.02 -7.94 16.17
C THR A 67 20.69 -8.66 16.38
N THR A 68 19.65 -7.89 16.70
CA THR A 68 18.29 -8.41 16.79
C THR A 68 17.68 -8.61 15.39
N PRO A 69 16.76 -9.57 15.22
CA PRO A 69 16.00 -9.70 13.98
C PRO A 69 15.36 -8.38 13.54
N VAL A 70 15.38 -8.12 12.23
CA VAL A 70 14.71 -6.96 11.64
C VAL A 70 13.21 -7.12 11.80
N CYS A 71 12.54 -6.10 12.32
CA CYS A 71 11.08 -6.05 12.42
C CYS A 71 10.48 -5.53 11.09
N TYR A 72 9.52 -6.25 10.55
CA TYR A 72 8.76 -5.88 9.35
C TYR A 72 7.40 -6.56 9.34
N ASP A 73 6.46 -6.02 8.59
CA ASP A 73 5.15 -6.61 8.39
C ASP A 73 5.14 -7.51 7.16
N SER A 74 4.46 -8.65 7.26
CA SER A 74 4.16 -9.53 6.14
C SER A 74 2.90 -10.35 6.42
N GLY A 75 2.20 -10.74 5.36
CA GLY A 75 0.95 -11.51 5.50
C GLY A 75 0.81 -12.53 4.36
N CYS A 76 0.22 -12.14 3.24
CA CYS A 76 -0.15 -13.07 2.16
C CYS A 76 1.02 -13.62 1.34
N LEU A 77 2.12 -12.89 1.21
CA LEU A 77 3.29 -13.15 0.35
C LEU A 77 2.98 -13.20 -1.16
N GLU A 78 1.80 -12.77 -1.57
CA GLU A 78 1.25 -12.85 -2.94
C GLU A 78 0.83 -11.46 -3.48
N GLU A 79 1.32 -10.38 -2.87
CA GLU A 79 0.95 -9.00 -3.25
C GLU A 79 -0.56 -8.71 -3.22
N VAL A 80 -1.27 -9.22 -2.21
CA VAL A 80 -2.73 -9.05 -2.04
C VAL A 80 -3.07 -8.24 -0.79
N CYS A 81 -2.35 -8.43 0.33
CA CYS A 81 -2.73 -7.81 1.61
C CYS A 81 -2.16 -6.42 1.86
N GLY A 82 -1.10 -6.01 1.14
CA GLY A 82 -0.46 -4.69 1.29
C GLY A 82 0.39 -4.49 2.54
N SER A 83 0.46 -5.46 3.49
CA SER A 83 1.16 -5.26 4.77
C SER A 83 2.67 -5.09 4.62
N CYS A 84 3.29 -5.78 3.66
CA CYS A 84 4.75 -5.80 3.48
C CYS A 84 5.31 -4.59 2.69
N ALA A 85 4.54 -3.51 2.54
CA ALA A 85 5.02 -2.32 1.82
C ALA A 85 6.11 -1.60 2.62
N MET A 86 7.22 -1.30 1.96
CA MET A 86 8.35 -0.55 2.48
C MET A 86 9.04 0.22 1.33
N VAL A 87 10.00 1.06 1.66
CA VAL A 87 10.82 1.74 0.65
C VAL A 87 12.01 0.85 0.30
N ILE A 88 12.09 0.43 -0.96
CA ILE A 88 13.18 -0.38 -1.51
C ILE A 88 13.90 0.46 -2.56
N ASN A 89 15.19 0.76 -2.34
CA ASN A 89 15.99 1.62 -3.19
C ASN A 89 15.28 2.95 -3.53
N GLY A 90 14.73 3.61 -2.51
CA GLY A 90 14.06 4.89 -2.64
C GLY A 90 12.65 4.85 -3.26
N LYS A 91 12.08 3.66 -3.53
CA LYS A 91 10.73 3.51 -4.08
C LYS A 91 9.86 2.66 -3.18
N ALA A 92 8.68 3.16 -2.84
CA ALA A 92 7.69 2.39 -2.09
C ALA A 92 7.11 1.25 -2.94
N ARG A 93 7.15 0.04 -2.41
CA ARG A 93 6.58 -1.16 -3.05
C ARG A 93 6.38 -2.30 -2.06
N PRO A 94 5.52 -3.30 -2.37
CA PRO A 94 5.45 -4.54 -1.63
C PRO A 94 6.77 -5.30 -1.72
N SER A 95 7.27 -5.80 -0.59
CA SER A 95 8.54 -6.53 -0.53
C SER A 95 8.40 -8.00 -0.91
N CYS A 96 7.20 -8.58 -0.80
CA CYS A 96 6.95 -9.97 -1.18
C CYS A 96 7.02 -10.22 -2.70
N SER A 97 6.74 -9.21 -3.54
CA SER A 97 6.87 -9.27 -5.00
C SER A 97 8.19 -8.68 -5.52
N ALA A 98 9.01 -8.09 -4.63
CA ALA A 98 10.29 -7.49 -4.99
C ALA A 98 11.37 -8.59 -5.12
N LEU A 99 11.59 -9.08 -6.35
CA LEU A 99 12.63 -10.07 -6.65
C LEU A 99 14.01 -9.43 -6.51
N VAL A 100 14.88 -10.06 -5.71
CA VAL A 100 16.23 -9.56 -5.37
C VAL A 100 17.06 -9.30 -6.63
N GLU A 101 16.99 -10.18 -7.61
CA GLU A 101 17.72 -10.06 -8.88
C GLU A 101 17.34 -8.81 -9.70
N LYS A 102 16.11 -8.29 -9.50
CA LYS A 102 15.60 -7.07 -10.16
C LYS A 102 15.82 -5.82 -9.29
N MET A 103 16.05 -6.00 -7.99
CA MET A 103 16.18 -4.88 -7.05
C MET A 103 17.63 -4.52 -6.78
N ALA A 104 18.57 -5.47 -6.81
CA ALA A 104 19.96 -5.18 -6.56
C ALA A 104 20.51 -4.11 -7.54
N ASP A 105 21.14 -3.08 -7.00
CA ASP A 105 21.79 -2.03 -7.81
C ASP A 105 23.09 -2.55 -8.47
N ALA A 106 23.82 -1.67 -9.16
CA ALA A 106 25.06 -2.03 -9.84
C ALA A 106 26.16 -2.54 -8.88
N SER A 107 26.09 -2.20 -7.59
CA SER A 107 27.01 -2.69 -6.55
C SER A 107 26.55 -4.01 -5.93
N GLY A 108 25.38 -4.54 -6.31
CA GLY A 108 24.75 -5.69 -5.69
C GLY A 108 24.09 -5.38 -4.35
N THR A 109 23.74 -4.12 -4.09
CA THR A 109 23.15 -3.67 -2.82
C THR A 109 21.65 -3.38 -2.97
N ILE A 110 20.90 -3.70 -1.93
CA ILE A 110 19.48 -3.34 -1.77
C ILE A 110 19.34 -2.54 -0.48
N THR A 111 18.80 -1.32 -0.59
CA THR A 111 18.51 -0.46 0.55
C THR A 111 17.06 -0.60 0.96
N LEU A 112 16.81 -0.86 2.26
CA LEU A 112 15.47 -0.96 2.84
C LEU A 112 15.24 0.10 3.90
N GLU A 113 14.12 0.81 3.78
CA GLU A 113 13.67 1.84 4.73
C GLU A 113 12.18 1.66 5.03
N PRO A 114 11.71 2.07 6.23
CA PRO A 114 10.28 2.16 6.50
C PRO A 114 9.61 3.19 5.57
N LEU A 115 8.30 3.11 5.43
CA LEU A 115 7.51 4.19 4.82
C LEU A 115 7.68 5.46 5.67
N SER A 116 8.21 6.53 5.08
CA SER A 116 8.66 7.74 5.79
C SER A 116 7.52 8.64 6.27
N LYS A 117 6.32 8.44 5.73
CA LYS A 117 5.13 9.26 6.00
C LYS A 117 4.19 8.65 7.03
N PHE A 118 4.68 7.64 7.72
CA PHE A 118 3.98 6.92 8.77
C PHE A 118 4.88 6.78 10.00
N PRO A 119 4.31 6.85 11.21
CA PRO A 119 5.08 6.65 12.43
C PRO A 119 5.76 5.28 12.43
N VAL A 120 7.06 5.25 12.72
CA VAL A 120 7.80 3.99 12.83
C VAL A 120 7.47 3.33 14.16
N VAL A 121 7.01 2.09 14.09
CA VAL A 121 6.82 1.25 15.29
C VAL A 121 8.15 0.62 15.68
N ARG A 122 8.82 -0.02 14.72
CA ARG A 122 10.16 -0.59 14.86
C ARG A 122 10.73 -0.91 13.48
N ASP A 123 11.97 -0.61 13.23
CA ASP A 123 12.72 -0.92 12.00
C ASP A 123 11.93 -0.54 10.73
N LEU A 124 11.40 -1.54 10.00
CA LEU A 124 10.63 -1.39 8.76
C LEU A 124 9.12 -1.41 8.98
N ALA A 125 8.65 -1.74 10.18
CA ALA A 125 7.24 -1.74 10.54
C ALA A 125 6.77 -0.33 10.93
N VAL A 126 5.65 0.11 10.36
CA VAL A 126 5.06 1.44 10.57
C VAL A 126 3.60 1.36 10.95
N ASP A 127 3.10 2.36 11.68
CA ASP A 127 1.68 2.51 11.97
C ASP A 127 0.94 3.15 10.78
N ARG A 128 0.08 2.38 10.12
CA ARG A 128 -0.72 2.83 8.98
C ARG A 128 -2.16 3.17 9.34
N SER A 129 -2.47 3.35 10.62
CA SER A 129 -3.84 3.64 11.10
C SER A 129 -4.47 4.82 10.38
N ARG A 130 -3.70 5.88 10.07
CA ARG A 130 -4.19 7.04 9.32
C ARG A 130 -4.71 6.66 7.91
N ALA A 131 -4.12 5.68 7.24
CA ALA A 131 -4.61 5.25 5.92
C ALA A 131 -6.01 4.62 6.03
N PHE A 132 -6.28 3.88 7.10
CA PHE A 132 -7.59 3.29 7.38
C PHE A 132 -8.59 4.32 7.90
N HIS A 133 -8.15 5.25 8.76
CA HIS A 133 -8.97 6.38 9.19
C HIS A 133 -9.49 7.21 8.00
N ASN A 134 -8.67 7.44 6.98
CA ASN A 134 -9.11 8.13 5.77
C ASN A 134 -10.20 7.38 4.99
N LEU A 135 -10.19 6.04 5.02
CA LEU A 135 -11.27 5.23 4.46
C LEU A 135 -12.56 5.32 5.30
N GLU A 136 -12.42 5.30 6.61
CA GLU A 136 -13.54 5.48 7.55
C GLU A 136 -14.19 6.86 7.38
N ARG A 137 -13.40 7.93 7.39
CA ARG A 137 -13.83 9.31 7.16
C ARG A 137 -14.62 9.45 5.85
N LEU A 138 -14.23 8.73 4.80
CA LEU A 138 -14.91 8.71 3.50
C LEU A 138 -16.04 7.67 3.42
N LYS A 139 -16.38 7.00 4.52
CA LYS A 139 -17.40 5.94 4.51
C LYS A 139 -17.20 4.96 3.36
N ALA A 140 -15.94 4.46 3.22
CA ALA A 140 -15.53 3.58 2.13
C ALA A 140 -16.07 2.15 2.33
N TRP A 141 -17.40 2.03 2.39
CA TRP A 141 -18.15 0.77 2.49
C TRP A 141 -19.50 0.87 1.81
N VAL A 142 -20.15 -0.28 1.61
CA VAL A 142 -21.53 -0.38 1.16
C VAL A 142 -22.40 -0.52 2.40
N PRO A 143 -23.41 0.35 2.62
CA PRO A 143 -24.34 0.17 3.74
C PRO A 143 -25.13 -1.13 3.58
N VAL A 144 -25.49 -1.73 4.70
CA VAL A 144 -26.39 -2.91 4.72
C VAL A 144 -27.78 -2.46 4.29
N ASP A 145 -28.28 -3.02 3.19
CA ASP A 145 -29.53 -2.60 2.57
C ASP A 145 -30.63 -3.68 2.60
N GLY A 146 -30.32 -4.85 3.17
CA GLY A 146 -31.27 -5.97 3.23
C GLY A 146 -31.60 -6.62 1.89
N THR A 147 -30.86 -6.29 0.83
CA THR A 147 -31.14 -6.78 -0.54
C THR A 147 -30.78 -8.24 -0.78
N ASN A 148 -30.12 -8.91 0.15
CA ASN A 148 -29.65 -10.30 -0.01
C ASN A 148 -30.78 -11.30 -0.36
N HIS A 149 -32.04 -10.95 -0.07
CA HIS A 149 -33.21 -11.79 -0.33
C HIS A 149 -34.14 -11.20 -1.39
N LEU A 150 -33.79 -10.09 -2.03
CA LEU A 150 -34.65 -9.34 -2.96
C LEU A 150 -34.40 -9.65 -4.45
N GLY A 151 -33.74 -10.76 -4.76
CA GLY A 151 -33.46 -11.19 -6.13
C GLY A 151 -32.06 -10.88 -6.63
N ALA A 152 -31.91 -10.70 -7.94
CA ALA A 152 -30.60 -10.60 -8.62
C ALA A 152 -29.79 -9.32 -8.32
N GLY A 153 -30.29 -8.45 -7.47
CA GLY A 153 -29.68 -7.16 -7.17
C GLY A 153 -29.85 -6.11 -8.28
N PRO A 154 -29.27 -4.91 -8.06
CA PRO A 154 -29.38 -3.82 -9.03
C PRO A 154 -28.60 -4.14 -10.33
N LYS A 155 -29.18 -3.74 -11.46
CA LYS A 155 -28.53 -3.87 -12.77
C LYS A 155 -27.41 -2.84 -12.90
N ASP A 156 -26.28 -3.25 -13.50
CA ASP A 156 -25.16 -2.40 -13.82
C ASP A 156 -24.63 -2.72 -15.21
N THR A 157 -23.86 -1.79 -15.80
CA THR A 157 -23.23 -2.01 -17.10
C THR A 157 -21.92 -2.78 -16.95
N PRO A 158 -21.52 -3.60 -17.95
CA PRO A 158 -20.22 -4.26 -17.94
C PRO A 158 -19.04 -3.29 -17.74
N GLN A 159 -19.10 -2.10 -18.34
CA GLN A 159 -18.05 -1.08 -18.24
C GLN A 159 -17.91 -0.55 -16.81
N ASN A 160 -19.03 -0.29 -16.12
CA ASN A 160 -19.00 0.11 -14.72
C ASN A 160 -18.44 -1.01 -13.83
N GLN A 161 -18.86 -2.24 -14.08
CA GLN A 161 -18.37 -3.41 -13.36
C GLN A 161 -16.85 -3.57 -13.53
N GLU A 162 -16.33 -3.46 -14.73
CA GLU A 162 -14.88 -3.53 -15.04
C GLU A 162 -14.11 -2.44 -14.27
N THR A 163 -14.60 -1.19 -14.35
CA THR A 163 -13.98 -0.08 -13.62
C THR A 163 -13.99 -0.34 -12.13
N ARG A 164 -15.11 -0.75 -11.55
CA ARG A 164 -15.21 -1.05 -10.11
C ARG A 164 -14.31 -2.20 -9.71
N TYR A 165 -14.21 -3.24 -10.53
CA TYR A 165 -13.32 -4.37 -10.28
C TYR A 165 -11.87 -3.89 -10.17
N THR A 166 -11.40 -3.09 -11.13
CA THR A 166 -10.05 -2.50 -11.08
C THR A 166 -9.84 -1.66 -9.82
N LEU A 167 -10.79 -0.79 -9.46
CA LEU A 167 -10.68 0.04 -8.25
C LEU A 167 -10.70 -0.80 -6.96
N SER A 168 -11.43 -1.92 -6.95
CA SER A 168 -11.54 -2.82 -5.78
C SER A 168 -10.27 -3.61 -5.47
N THR A 169 -9.32 -3.68 -6.41
CA THR A 169 -8.02 -4.34 -6.18
C THR A 169 -7.11 -3.57 -5.21
N CYS A 170 -7.52 -2.38 -4.77
CA CYS A 170 -6.75 -1.60 -3.80
C CYS A 170 -6.62 -2.34 -2.47
N MET A 171 -5.39 -2.62 -2.08
CA MET A 171 -5.05 -3.33 -0.85
C MET A 171 -4.57 -2.39 0.28
N THR A 172 -4.77 -1.09 0.16
CA THR A 172 -4.38 -0.07 1.15
C THR A 172 -2.91 -0.21 1.61
N CYS A 173 -2.02 -0.55 0.67
CA CYS A 173 -0.59 -0.77 0.95
C CYS A 173 0.18 0.51 1.32
N ALA A 174 -0.40 1.67 1.10
CA ALA A 174 0.18 2.99 1.34
C ALA A 174 1.32 3.42 0.38
N CYS A 175 1.72 2.64 -0.63
CA CYS A 175 2.74 3.06 -1.59
C CYS A 175 2.40 4.39 -2.29
N CYS A 176 1.14 4.60 -2.68
CA CYS A 176 0.69 5.84 -3.30
C CYS A 176 0.70 7.04 -2.33
N LEU A 177 0.55 6.79 -1.03
CA LEU A 177 0.66 7.81 0.03
C LEU A 177 2.13 8.20 0.23
N GLU A 178 3.02 7.22 0.31
CA GLU A 178 4.47 7.45 0.43
C GLU A 178 5.01 8.31 -0.73
N ALA A 179 4.59 8.03 -1.96
CA ALA A 179 5.03 8.76 -3.13
C ALA A 179 4.35 10.12 -3.33
N CYS A 180 3.28 10.43 -2.58
CA CYS A 180 2.49 11.64 -2.76
C CYS A 180 3.13 12.84 -2.04
N PRO A 181 3.51 13.94 -2.73
CA PRO A 181 4.09 15.09 -2.06
C PRO A 181 3.10 15.86 -1.15
N GLN A 182 1.80 15.64 -1.32
CA GLN A 182 0.76 16.30 -0.51
C GLN A 182 0.39 15.52 0.76
N PHE A 183 0.80 14.25 0.85
CA PHE A 183 0.59 13.44 2.04
C PHE A 183 1.85 13.49 2.91
N ASN A 184 1.74 14.08 4.09
CA ASN A 184 2.86 14.28 5.01
C ASN A 184 2.72 13.39 6.24
N LEU A 185 3.81 13.15 6.95
CA LEU A 185 3.77 12.55 8.27
C LEU A 185 2.97 13.45 9.22
N GLU A 186 1.94 12.92 9.85
CA GLU A 186 1.20 13.57 10.92
C GLU A 186 0.91 12.53 12.01
N GLU A 187 1.55 12.68 13.14
CA GLU A 187 1.46 11.75 14.27
C GLU A 187 0.28 12.05 15.18
N ASN A 188 -0.22 13.30 15.16
CA ASN A 188 -1.38 13.68 15.95
C ASN A 188 -2.69 13.32 15.25
N ALA A 189 -3.39 12.31 15.80
CA ALA A 189 -4.65 11.82 15.24
C ALA A 189 -5.76 12.90 15.17
N ASP A 190 -5.76 13.89 16.08
CA ASP A 190 -6.76 14.97 16.08
C ASP A 190 -6.70 15.87 14.83
N LYS A 191 -5.58 15.82 14.11
CA LYS A 191 -5.40 16.60 12.88
C LYS A 191 -5.76 15.83 11.62
N TRP A 192 -5.90 14.51 11.67
CA TRP A 192 -6.08 13.68 10.48
C TRP A 192 -7.30 14.09 9.63
N ASP A 193 -8.36 14.61 10.27
CA ASP A 193 -9.57 15.05 9.58
C ASP A 193 -9.37 16.30 8.70
N THR A 194 -8.33 17.07 8.92
CA THR A 194 -8.01 18.27 8.14
C THR A 194 -6.83 18.08 7.19
N GLU A 195 -6.17 16.93 7.27
CA GLU A 195 -5.05 16.58 6.41
C GLU A 195 -5.51 15.86 5.14
N PHE A 196 -4.67 15.88 4.11
CA PHE A 196 -4.98 15.27 2.81
C PHE A 196 -5.29 13.78 2.94
N VAL A 197 -6.46 13.37 2.46
CA VAL A 197 -6.96 11.98 2.54
C VAL A 197 -6.15 10.99 1.70
N GLY A 198 -5.45 11.47 0.68
CA GLY A 198 -4.60 10.66 -0.18
C GLY A 198 -5.30 9.99 -1.37
N PRO A 199 -4.49 9.58 -2.37
CA PRO A 199 -5.01 9.05 -3.64
C PRO A 199 -5.84 7.78 -3.50
N HIS A 200 -5.45 6.86 -2.58
CA HIS A 200 -6.17 5.60 -2.36
C HIS A 200 -7.59 5.85 -1.86
N ALA A 201 -7.76 6.74 -0.89
CA ALA A 201 -9.06 7.04 -0.31
C ALA A 201 -9.99 7.74 -1.32
N ILE A 202 -9.47 8.67 -2.14
CA ILE A 202 -10.21 9.28 -3.25
C ILE A 202 -10.66 8.22 -4.26
N SER A 203 -9.80 7.25 -4.58
CA SER A 203 -10.15 6.15 -5.49
C SER A 203 -11.22 5.23 -4.90
N GLN A 204 -11.13 4.93 -3.60
CA GLN A 204 -12.17 4.14 -2.91
C GLN A 204 -13.51 4.92 -2.85
N ALA A 205 -13.50 6.22 -2.63
CA ALA A 205 -14.71 7.03 -2.71
C ALA A 205 -15.37 6.92 -4.12
N ARG A 206 -14.57 6.94 -5.21
CA ARG A 206 -15.08 6.70 -6.57
C ARG A 206 -15.71 5.31 -6.69
N LEU A 207 -15.03 4.26 -6.21
CA LEU A 207 -15.53 2.88 -6.21
C LEU A 207 -16.92 2.80 -5.58
N PHE A 208 -17.06 3.31 -4.35
CA PHE A 208 -18.31 3.23 -3.59
C PHE A 208 -19.39 4.17 -4.13
N ASN A 209 -19.03 5.30 -4.74
CA ASN A 209 -19.99 6.17 -5.43
C ASN A 209 -20.51 5.55 -6.74
N MET A 210 -19.75 4.68 -7.39
CA MET A 210 -20.18 3.91 -8.56
C MET A 210 -20.99 2.66 -8.17
N HIS A 211 -20.91 2.20 -6.92
CA HIS A 211 -21.66 1.03 -6.47
C HIS A 211 -23.15 1.39 -6.33
N PRO A 212 -24.08 0.61 -6.89
CA PRO A 212 -25.52 0.93 -6.85
C PRO A 212 -26.05 1.26 -5.47
N THR A 213 -25.75 0.43 -4.45
CA THR A 213 -26.14 0.67 -3.06
C THR A 213 -25.19 1.65 -2.36
N GLY A 214 -23.89 1.54 -2.62
CA GLY A 214 -22.88 2.43 -2.02
C GLY A 214 -23.10 3.90 -2.37
N SER A 215 -23.70 4.20 -3.52
CA SER A 215 -24.03 5.56 -3.98
C SER A 215 -25.00 6.31 -3.05
N THR A 216 -25.72 5.63 -2.19
CA THR A 216 -26.61 6.28 -1.18
C THR A 216 -25.84 7.20 -0.23
N LEU A 217 -24.57 6.89 0.04
CA LEU A 217 -23.67 7.73 0.85
C LEU A 217 -22.79 8.68 0.03
N ALA A 218 -23.04 8.82 -1.28
CA ALA A 218 -22.19 9.64 -2.15
C ALA A 218 -22.14 11.12 -1.73
N GLY A 219 -23.26 11.69 -1.30
CA GLY A 219 -23.32 13.08 -0.81
C GLY A 219 -22.38 13.33 0.36
N GLU A 220 -22.40 12.46 1.35
CA GLU A 220 -21.56 12.56 2.55
C GLU A 220 -20.07 12.42 2.21
N ARG A 221 -19.71 11.51 1.30
CA ARG A 221 -18.32 11.38 0.80
C ARG A 221 -17.87 12.62 0.07
N LEU A 222 -18.74 13.21 -0.75
CA LEU A 222 -18.41 14.43 -1.51
C LEU A 222 -18.29 15.64 -0.58
N ASP A 223 -19.06 15.72 0.51
CA ASP A 223 -18.91 16.77 1.52
C ASP A 223 -17.52 16.73 2.17
N VAL A 224 -17.05 15.55 2.58
CA VAL A 224 -15.71 15.36 3.12
C VAL A 224 -14.64 15.71 2.08
N LEU A 225 -14.83 15.30 0.83
CA LEU A 225 -13.85 15.55 -0.25
C LEU A 225 -13.85 17.00 -0.75
N MET A 226 -14.89 17.76 -0.47
CA MET A 226 -14.98 19.21 -0.74
C MET A 226 -14.30 20.03 0.36
N ALA A 227 -14.24 19.52 1.59
CA ALA A 227 -13.63 20.19 2.73
C ALA A 227 -12.10 20.20 2.65
N LYS A 228 -11.46 20.86 3.62
CA LYS A 228 -9.98 20.84 3.80
C LYS A 228 -9.48 19.39 3.92
N GLY A 229 -8.36 19.08 3.33
CA GLY A 229 -7.80 17.73 3.24
C GLY A 229 -8.45 16.87 2.15
N GLY A 230 -9.42 17.42 1.40
CA GLY A 230 -10.12 16.71 0.34
C GLY A 230 -9.42 16.74 -1.02
N VAL A 231 -10.20 16.59 -2.11
CA VAL A 231 -9.66 16.43 -3.46
C VAL A 231 -8.92 17.67 -3.97
N ASN A 232 -9.27 18.87 -3.50
CA ASN A 232 -8.65 20.12 -3.91
C ASN A 232 -7.19 20.26 -3.45
N ASP A 233 -6.78 19.51 -2.44
CA ASP A 233 -5.41 19.51 -1.93
C ASP A 233 -4.48 18.64 -2.80
N CYS A 234 -5.00 17.95 -3.81
CA CYS A 234 -4.21 17.19 -4.76
C CYS A 234 -3.42 18.10 -5.70
N GLY A 235 -2.10 18.14 -5.58
CA GLY A 235 -1.20 18.89 -6.45
C GLY A 235 -0.93 18.26 -7.84
N ASN A 236 -1.63 17.17 -8.20
CA ASN A 236 -1.51 16.46 -9.49
C ASN A 236 -0.09 16.03 -9.87
N ALA A 237 0.75 15.65 -8.91
CA ALA A 237 2.13 15.18 -9.16
C ALA A 237 2.20 13.82 -9.88
N GLN A 238 1.12 13.05 -9.89
CA GLN A 238 0.96 11.75 -10.57
C GLN A 238 1.93 10.63 -10.12
N ASN A 239 2.67 10.83 -9.05
CA ASN A 239 3.57 9.81 -8.51
C ASN A 239 2.80 8.56 -8.02
N CYS A 240 1.57 8.76 -7.54
CA CYS A 240 0.72 7.69 -7.02
C CYS A 240 0.44 6.59 -8.05
N VAL A 241 0.25 6.93 -9.33
CA VAL A 241 0.02 5.96 -10.41
C VAL A 241 1.29 5.14 -10.67
N LYS A 242 2.47 5.80 -10.63
CA LYS A 242 3.76 5.16 -10.94
C LYS A 242 4.20 4.11 -9.93
N VAL A 243 3.67 4.17 -8.70
CA VAL A 243 4.05 3.26 -7.60
C VAL A 243 2.93 2.30 -7.22
N CYS A 244 1.75 2.40 -7.84
CA CYS A 244 0.64 1.51 -7.52
C CYS A 244 0.94 0.09 -8.02
N PRO A 245 1.08 -0.91 -7.13
CA PRO A 245 1.39 -2.27 -7.55
C PRO A 245 0.20 -2.94 -8.27
N LYS A 246 -1.01 -2.39 -8.11
CA LYS A 246 -2.24 -2.86 -8.77
C LYS A 246 -2.60 -2.03 -10.00
N GLU A 247 -1.73 -1.11 -10.42
CA GLU A 247 -1.91 -0.27 -11.63
C GLU A 247 -3.25 0.45 -11.69
N ILE A 248 -3.81 0.78 -10.50
CA ILE A 248 -5.08 1.47 -10.40
C ILE A 248 -4.97 2.86 -11.04
N PRO A 249 -5.91 3.28 -11.91
CA PRO A 249 -5.88 4.59 -12.56
C PRO A 249 -6.27 5.72 -11.58
N LEU A 250 -5.38 5.99 -10.61
CA LEU A 250 -5.64 6.93 -9.51
C LEU A 250 -5.89 8.36 -10.00
N THR A 251 -5.20 8.80 -11.06
CA THR A 251 -5.40 10.13 -11.65
C THR A 251 -6.78 10.28 -12.27
N GLU A 252 -7.30 9.24 -12.91
CA GLU A 252 -8.68 9.24 -13.42
C GLU A 252 -9.70 9.29 -12.28
N SER A 253 -9.43 8.58 -11.18
CA SER A 253 -10.28 8.61 -10.00
C SER A 253 -10.31 9.99 -9.37
N ILE A 254 -9.16 10.67 -9.25
CA ILE A 254 -9.04 12.02 -8.74
C ILE A 254 -9.81 13.01 -9.64
N ALA A 255 -9.65 12.89 -10.97
CA ALA A 255 -10.37 13.75 -11.91
C ALA A 255 -11.89 13.52 -11.88
N ALA A 256 -12.34 12.28 -11.80
CA ALA A 256 -13.76 11.93 -11.70
C ALA A 256 -14.39 12.48 -10.40
N ILE A 257 -13.71 12.32 -9.28
CA ILE A 257 -14.15 12.82 -7.98
C ILE A 257 -14.11 14.36 -7.94
N GLY A 258 -13.07 15.01 -8.48
CA GLY A 258 -12.98 16.47 -8.55
C GLY A 258 -14.18 17.07 -9.31
N ARG A 259 -14.56 16.46 -10.43
CA ARG A 259 -15.77 16.84 -11.18
C ARG A 259 -17.04 16.63 -10.34
N ALA A 260 -17.15 15.49 -9.66
CA ALA A 260 -18.31 15.18 -8.82
C ALA A 260 -18.45 16.16 -7.65
N VAL A 261 -17.34 16.52 -6.99
CA VAL A 261 -17.28 17.53 -5.92
C VAL A 261 -17.72 18.90 -6.44
N THR A 262 -17.25 19.34 -7.62
CA THR A 262 -17.67 20.60 -8.22
C THR A 262 -19.19 20.64 -8.47
N VAL A 263 -19.73 19.59 -9.08
CA VAL A 263 -21.18 19.50 -9.34
C VAL A 263 -21.97 19.46 -8.03
N HIS A 264 -21.48 18.74 -7.03
CA HIS A 264 -22.11 18.65 -5.72
C HIS A 264 -22.15 20.02 -5.02
N GLY A 265 -21.04 20.76 -5.02
CA GLY A 265 -20.95 22.11 -4.45
C GLY A 265 -21.91 23.10 -5.12
N VAL A 266 -21.99 23.07 -6.46
CA VAL A 266 -22.95 23.89 -7.20
C VAL A 266 -24.39 23.55 -6.81
N LYS A 267 -24.75 22.28 -6.74
CA LYS A 267 -26.09 21.86 -6.31
C LYS A 267 -26.42 22.31 -4.89
N LYS A 268 -25.49 22.16 -3.93
CA LYS A 268 -25.67 22.66 -2.55
C LYS A 268 -25.91 24.18 -2.52
N PHE A 269 -25.12 24.92 -3.27
CA PHE A 269 -25.27 26.39 -3.34
C PHE A 269 -26.68 26.80 -3.77
N PHE A 270 -27.24 26.18 -4.84
CA PHE A 270 -28.57 26.53 -5.34
C PHE A 270 -29.70 25.88 -4.53
N SER A 271 -29.48 24.80 -3.80
CA SER A 271 -30.53 24.15 -2.98
C SER A 271 -30.66 24.73 -1.57
N GLY A 272 -29.78 25.66 -1.18
CA GLY A 272 -29.81 26.29 0.13
C GLY A 272 -29.56 25.32 1.30
N ARG A 273 -28.97 24.19 1.06
CA ARG A 273 -28.64 23.13 2.07
C ARG A 273 -27.17 22.90 2.20
#